data_7669d39125ebdd089ee463232158fa42
#
_entry.id   7669d39125ebdd089ee463232158fa42
#
_cell.length_a   1.000
_cell.length_b   1.000
_cell.length_c   1.000
_cell.angle_alpha   90.00
_cell.angle_beta   90.00
_cell.angle_gamma   90.00
#
_symmetry.space_group_name_H-M   'P 1'
#
loop_
_entity.id
_entity.type
_entity.pdbx_description
1 polymer ?
#
loop_
_entity_poly.entity_id
_entity_poly.type
_entity_poly.pdbx_seq_one_letter_code
_entity_poly.pdbx_strand_id
1 'polypeptide(L)'
;MNRILLFLLLAAPALPQDSKQAPAPIDPVKAGIGRTFSDTAITVTLQDAKLLVVAFSGPDCPVSKLYKPRLDRLSKDYAPKGVRILTVSSDDKGFVALFGPDRSTETFVLDSKSVLRYRGAVDDQYGIGYTKDAPSKNYLVDAIEALLAGKAPPVAATEAPGCVVEHAAKSSGAADSGKPSGKVTFHKDIEPIFQKRCVECHRPGDIGPFSLLKYDKAKSSAKQIKEVVVKRRMPPWHADPKIGEWKNDRHLTPKEVETIAGWVDAGAPEGDVKDAPAPRKFLEGWQIGTPDATYSIPRKERVPAEGTIPYRTLLVPTGLKEDKWVQAVEIRPTARQVVHHVLAFVIYPLNRLKEQPKIDGLNGYVGIFVPGESPMVFPDGMGKYVPAGATIAFQIHYTATGEAAEDQTQIGFVWAKKPPKLEVVTQSVSSQQIRIPAGAADHAEEASYTFTHDALILTFLPHMHVRGKAFKYVAVTPDGKEEVLLDVPQYDFNWQTCYRLKEPKAVKKGTKIRAYARFDNSKGNPFNPDPTKEVRWGQQTWEEMLVGYMDYVKTD
;
A
#
# COMPACT_ATOMS: atom_id res chain seq x y z
N MET A 1 45.95 29.94 1.29
CA MET A 1 45.16 29.87 0.03
C MET A 1 44.26 28.66 0.13
N ASN A 2 43.06 28.85 0.66
CA ASN A 2 42.06 27.81 0.82
C ASN A 2 41.28 27.64 -0.50
N ARG A 3 41.42 26.49 -1.12
CA ARG A 3 40.54 26.10 -2.25
C ARG A 3 39.30 25.41 -1.67
N ILE A 4 38.18 26.15 -1.67
CA ILE A 4 36.87 25.61 -1.43
C ILE A 4 36.47 24.86 -2.72
N LEU A 5 36.42 23.51 -2.66
CA LEU A 5 35.85 22.69 -3.69
C LEU A 5 34.31 22.72 -3.54
N LEU A 6 33.68 23.48 -4.42
CA LEU A 6 32.21 23.52 -4.56
C LEU A 6 31.79 22.27 -5.30
N PHE A 7 31.28 21.25 -4.59
CA PHE A 7 30.61 20.10 -5.23
C PHE A 7 29.23 20.55 -5.72
N LEU A 8 29.13 20.78 -7.02
CA LEU A 8 27.86 20.87 -7.70
C LEU A 8 27.20 19.50 -7.67
N LEU A 9 26.25 19.29 -6.77
CA LEU A 9 25.27 18.22 -6.84
C LEU A 9 24.40 18.47 -8.07
N LEU A 10 24.72 17.82 -9.18
CA LEU A 10 23.80 17.68 -10.30
C LEU A 10 22.57 16.93 -9.80
N ALA A 11 21.53 17.66 -9.49
CA ALA A 11 20.20 17.11 -9.26
C ALA A 11 19.78 16.36 -10.53
N ALA A 12 19.68 15.05 -10.46
CA ALA A 12 18.98 14.28 -11.48
C ALA A 12 17.55 14.86 -11.60
N PRO A 13 16.99 14.99 -12.82
CA PRO A 13 15.63 15.48 -12.98
C PRO A 13 14.70 14.58 -12.14
N ALA A 14 14.01 15.19 -11.19
CA ALA A 14 12.98 14.52 -10.43
C ALA A 14 11.95 14.01 -11.45
N LEU A 15 11.80 12.69 -11.52
CA LEU A 15 10.69 12.08 -12.25
C LEU A 15 9.40 12.69 -11.67
N PRO A 16 8.41 13.05 -12.53
CA PRO A 16 7.21 13.69 -12.05
C PRO A 16 6.61 12.83 -10.93
N GLN A 17 6.46 13.43 -9.77
CA GLN A 17 5.74 12.89 -8.65
C GLN A 17 4.28 12.72 -9.07
N ASP A 18 3.92 11.56 -9.59
CA ASP A 18 2.53 11.16 -9.66
C ASP A 18 2.11 10.76 -8.25
N SER A 19 1.96 11.83 -7.45
CA SER A 19 1.49 11.75 -6.07
C SER A 19 0.19 10.95 -6.07
N LYS A 20 0.00 10.11 -5.08
CA LYS A 20 -1.28 9.57 -4.66
C LYS A 20 -2.20 10.77 -4.42
N GLN A 21 -2.85 11.25 -5.47
CA GLN A 21 -3.64 12.47 -5.38
C GLN A 21 -4.98 12.13 -4.78
N ALA A 22 -5.31 12.80 -3.67
CA ALA A 22 -6.69 12.95 -3.26
C ALA A 22 -7.51 13.52 -4.43
N PRO A 23 -8.82 13.21 -4.51
CA PRO A 23 -9.68 13.75 -5.55
C PRO A 23 -9.47 15.25 -5.73
N ALA A 24 -9.01 15.67 -6.90
CA ALA A 24 -8.74 17.07 -7.21
C ALA A 24 -10.03 17.75 -7.73
N PRO A 25 -10.27 19.02 -7.40
CA PRO A 25 -11.32 19.79 -8.07
C PRO A 25 -11.07 19.87 -9.57
N ILE A 26 -12.13 19.71 -10.36
CA ILE A 26 -12.12 19.90 -11.80
C ILE A 26 -13.01 21.07 -12.20
N ASP A 27 -12.80 21.60 -13.40
CA ASP A 27 -13.62 22.69 -13.95
C ASP A 27 -15.10 22.27 -13.98
N PRO A 28 -16.01 22.98 -13.27
CA PRO A 28 -17.42 22.63 -13.24
C PRO A 28 -18.09 22.62 -14.63
N VAL A 29 -17.67 23.48 -15.55
CA VAL A 29 -18.23 23.54 -16.90
C VAL A 29 -17.82 22.29 -17.69
N LYS A 30 -16.54 21.90 -17.62
CA LYS A 30 -16.06 20.65 -18.23
C LYS A 30 -16.71 19.41 -17.62
N ALA A 31 -17.04 19.47 -16.33
CA ALA A 31 -17.77 18.42 -15.61
C ALA A 31 -19.26 18.35 -15.97
N GLY A 32 -19.79 19.31 -16.73
CA GLY A 32 -21.19 19.38 -17.15
C GLY A 32 -22.12 19.90 -16.08
N ILE A 33 -21.63 20.62 -15.05
CA ILE A 33 -22.46 21.24 -14.01
C ILE A 33 -23.43 22.22 -14.67
N GLY A 34 -24.70 22.14 -14.28
CA GLY A 34 -25.80 22.92 -14.90
C GLY A 34 -26.52 22.18 -16.04
N ARG A 35 -26.03 21.02 -16.49
CA ARG A 35 -26.72 20.17 -17.48
C ARG A 35 -28.02 19.64 -16.90
N THR A 36 -29.12 19.69 -17.70
CA THR A 36 -30.41 19.10 -17.36
C THR A 36 -30.52 17.69 -17.96
N PHE A 37 -31.06 16.77 -17.19
CA PHE A 37 -31.30 15.40 -17.60
C PHE A 37 -32.81 15.19 -17.86
N SER A 38 -33.18 14.85 -19.09
CA SER A 38 -34.58 14.65 -19.52
C SER A 38 -34.89 13.18 -19.72
N ASP A 39 -34.54 12.34 -18.73
CA ASP A 39 -34.79 10.90 -18.76
C ASP A 39 -35.99 10.54 -17.89
N THR A 40 -36.83 9.60 -18.36
CA THR A 40 -38.06 9.22 -17.66
C THR A 40 -37.77 8.55 -16.32
N ALA A 41 -36.74 7.70 -16.23
CA ALA A 41 -36.38 7.03 -14.99
C ALA A 41 -35.90 8.03 -13.94
N ILE A 42 -35.12 9.05 -14.35
CA ILE A 42 -34.69 10.16 -13.49
C ILE A 42 -35.89 10.96 -13.01
N THR A 43 -36.79 11.32 -13.93
CA THR A 43 -37.99 12.11 -13.62
C THR A 43 -38.88 11.39 -12.60
N VAL A 44 -39.13 10.09 -12.81
CA VAL A 44 -39.91 9.25 -11.87
C VAL A 44 -39.23 9.15 -10.52
N THR A 45 -37.91 8.99 -10.51
CA THR A 45 -37.14 8.87 -9.25
C THR A 45 -37.12 10.17 -8.45
N LEU A 46 -37.19 11.33 -9.12
CA LEU A 46 -37.23 12.65 -8.49
C LEU A 46 -38.64 13.09 -8.03
N GLN A 47 -39.71 12.35 -8.40
CA GLN A 47 -41.10 12.81 -8.27
C GLN A 47 -41.46 13.34 -6.86
N ASP A 48 -40.84 12.80 -5.79
CA ASP A 48 -41.06 13.23 -4.41
C ASP A 48 -39.75 13.54 -3.67
N ALA A 49 -38.68 13.79 -4.42
CA ALA A 49 -37.37 14.04 -3.84
C ALA A 49 -36.89 15.49 -4.09
N LYS A 50 -36.19 16.06 -3.13
CA LYS A 50 -35.52 17.36 -3.29
C LYS A 50 -34.24 17.20 -4.10
N LEU A 51 -33.53 16.09 -3.89
CA LEU A 51 -32.26 15.76 -4.56
C LEU A 51 -32.25 14.28 -4.93
N LEU A 52 -31.64 13.97 -6.09
CA LEU A 52 -31.28 12.62 -6.49
C LEU A 52 -29.75 12.52 -6.56
N VAL A 53 -29.19 11.56 -5.85
CA VAL A 53 -27.79 11.16 -5.98
C VAL A 53 -27.75 9.88 -6.81
N VAL A 54 -27.01 9.89 -7.93
CA VAL A 54 -26.68 8.70 -8.68
C VAL A 54 -25.21 8.37 -8.39
N ALA A 55 -24.98 7.25 -7.69
CA ALA A 55 -23.66 6.78 -7.31
C ALA A 55 -23.30 5.53 -8.13
N PHE A 56 -22.26 5.61 -8.95
CA PHE A 56 -21.79 4.46 -9.70
C PHE A 56 -21.00 3.50 -8.80
N SER A 57 -21.12 2.21 -9.05
CA SER A 57 -20.43 1.14 -8.33
C SER A 57 -20.02 0.03 -9.29
N GLY A 58 -18.71 -0.22 -9.39
CA GLY A 58 -18.17 -1.30 -10.19
C GLY A 58 -18.19 -2.62 -9.41
N PRO A 59 -18.79 -3.70 -9.94
CA PRO A 59 -18.91 -4.98 -9.22
C PRO A 59 -17.55 -5.59 -8.85
N ASP A 60 -16.57 -5.46 -9.73
CA ASP A 60 -15.20 -5.94 -9.52
C ASP A 60 -14.24 -4.83 -9.03
N CYS A 61 -14.73 -3.61 -8.80
CA CYS A 61 -13.90 -2.49 -8.36
C CYS A 61 -13.66 -2.52 -6.85
N PRO A 62 -12.40 -2.64 -6.38
CA PRO A 62 -12.10 -2.66 -4.95
C PRO A 62 -12.52 -1.38 -4.24
N VAL A 63 -12.36 -0.23 -4.88
CA VAL A 63 -12.73 1.07 -4.29
C VAL A 63 -14.25 1.20 -4.15
N SER A 64 -15.02 0.66 -5.10
CA SER A 64 -16.49 0.61 -4.99
C SER A 64 -16.96 -0.20 -3.79
N LYS A 65 -16.31 -1.33 -3.50
CA LYS A 65 -16.63 -2.16 -2.34
C LYS A 65 -16.39 -1.41 -1.03
N LEU A 66 -15.31 -0.62 -0.94
CA LEU A 66 -15.01 0.20 0.24
C LEU A 66 -16.07 1.28 0.49
N TYR A 67 -16.65 1.87 -0.58
CA TYR A 67 -17.68 2.90 -0.45
C TYR A 67 -19.08 2.38 -0.20
N LYS A 68 -19.35 1.09 -0.45
CA LYS A 68 -20.71 0.53 -0.34
C LYS A 68 -21.36 0.76 1.03
N PRO A 69 -20.73 0.45 2.20
CA PRO A 69 -21.34 0.69 3.51
C PRO A 69 -21.68 2.17 3.75
N ARG A 70 -20.81 3.05 3.28
CA ARG A 70 -21.01 4.50 3.41
C ARG A 70 -22.20 4.98 2.59
N LEU A 71 -22.31 4.56 1.34
CA LEU A 71 -23.45 4.90 0.49
C LEU A 71 -24.76 4.35 1.06
N ASP A 72 -24.75 3.13 1.59
CA ASP A 72 -25.90 2.52 2.27
C ASP A 72 -26.33 3.32 3.52
N ARG A 73 -25.35 3.80 4.31
CA ARG A 73 -25.62 4.67 5.47
C ARG A 73 -26.16 6.02 5.04
N LEU A 74 -25.49 6.71 4.09
CA LEU A 74 -25.95 8.00 3.58
C LEU A 74 -27.38 7.91 3.01
N SER A 75 -27.71 6.82 2.33
CA SER A 75 -29.07 6.59 1.83
C SER A 75 -30.11 6.59 2.95
N LYS A 76 -29.81 5.93 4.07
CA LYS A 76 -30.71 5.91 5.26
C LYS A 76 -30.79 7.27 5.95
N ASP A 77 -29.64 7.94 6.15
CA ASP A 77 -29.55 9.19 6.91
C ASP A 77 -30.20 10.38 6.17
N TYR A 78 -30.16 10.37 4.83
CA TYR A 78 -30.66 11.47 4.01
C TYR A 78 -32.05 11.23 3.41
N ALA A 79 -32.58 10.01 3.41
CA ALA A 79 -33.95 9.74 2.95
C ALA A 79 -35.01 10.58 3.67
N PRO A 80 -34.98 10.77 5.03
CA PRO A 80 -35.93 11.64 5.73
C PRO A 80 -35.82 13.11 5.35
N LYS A 81 -34.68 13.55 4.81
CA LYS A 81 -34.43 14.92 4.34
C LYS A 81 -34.91 15.18 2.91
N GLY A 82 -35.45 14.14 2.25
CA GLY A 82 -35.92 14.21 0.85
C GLY A 82 -34.81 13.98 -0.17
N VAL A 83 -33.72 13.30 0.19
CA VAL A 83 -32.65 12.90 -0.74
C VAL A 83 -32.79 11.41 -1.08
N ARG A 84 -32.84 11.09 -2.37
CA ARG A 84 -32.77 9.71 -2.85
C ARG A 84 -31.36 9.40 -3.33
N ILE A 85 -30.78 8.28 -2.88
CA ILE A 85 -29.48 7.79 -3.36
C ILE A 85 -29.72 6.50 -4.12
N LEU A 86 -29.39 6.52 -5.41
CA LEU A 86 -29.47 5.38 -6.32
C LEU A 86 -28.06 4.88 -6.60
N THR A 87 -27.74 3.67 -6.16
CA THR A 87 -26.47 3.00 -6.53
C THR A 87 -26.69 2.23 -7.83
N VAL A 88 -25.88 2.54 -8.84
CA VAL A 88 -25.98 1.99 -10.21
C VAL A 88 -24.70 1.25 -10.57
N SER A 89 -24.83 0.09 -11.23
CA SER A 89 -23.65 -0.61 -11.74
C SER A 89 -22.93 0.22 -12.80
N SER A 90 -21.60 0.28 -12.72
CA SER A 90 -20.79 0.88 -13.79
C SER A 90 -20.80 0.06 -15.10
N ASP A 91 -21.44 -1.13 -15.09
CA ASP A 91 -21.66 -1.97 -16.27
C ASP A 91 -23.05 -1.71 -16.89
N ASP A 92 -23.90 -0.91 -16.25
CA ASP A 92 -25.20 -0.53 -16.79
C ASP A 92 -25.04 0.45 -17.96
N LYS A 93 -25.16 -0.08 -19.17
CA LYS A 93 -24.93 0.69 -20.41
C LYS A 93 -25.87 1.89 -20.55
N GLY A 94 -27.10 1.82 -20.03
CA GLY A 94 -28.08 2.91 -20.08
C GLY A 94 -27.64 4.09 -19.22
N PHE A 95 -27.36 3.86 -17.94
CA PHE A 95 -26.89 4.89 -17.02
C PHE A 95 -25.50 5.39 -17.38
N VAL A 96 -24.60 4.51 -17.84
CA VAL A 96 -23.26 4.93 -18.31
C VAL A 96 -23.38 5.85 -19.55
N ALA A 97 -24.25 5.55 -20.50
CA ALA A 97 -24.46 6.43 -21.66
C ALA A 97 -25.10 7.77 -21.27
N LEU A 98 -25.99 7.76 -20.28
CA LEU A 98 -26.71 8.94 -19.83
C LEU A 98 -25.83 9.90 -19.02
N PHE A 99 -25.08 9.41 -18.05
CA PHE A 99 -24.26 10.21 -17.11
C PHE A 99 -22.82 10.41 -17.57
N GLY A 100 -22.27 9.45 -18.29
CA GLY A 100 -20.87 9.47 -18.75
C GLY A 100 -19.86 9.45 -17.59
N PRO A 101 -19.93 8.49 -16.63
CA PRO A 101 -18.99 8.41 -15.52
C PRO A 101 -17.59 8.02 -16.02
N ASP A 102 -16.55 8.71 -15.62
CA ASP A 102 -15.18 8.34 -15.93
C ASP A 102 -14.67 7.21 -15.02
N ARG A 103 -15.21 7.13 -13.81
CA ARG A 103 -14.79 6.19 -12.77
C ARG A 103 -15.98 5.46 -12.13
N SER A 104 -15.73 4.23 -11.70
CA SER A 104 -16.74 3.35 -11.10
C SER A 104 -17.24 3.76 -9.72
N THR A 105 -16.71 4.83 -9.12
CA THR A 105 -17.18 5.38 -7.84
C THR A 105 -17.65 6.83 -7.97
N GLU A 106 -17.85 7.28 -9.20
CA GLU A 106 -18.27 8.65 -9.45
C GLU A 106 -19.72 8.86 -9.04
N THR A 107 -19.99 10.00 -8.40
CA THR A 107 -21.33 10.37 -7.93
C THR A 107 -21.82 11.63 -8.63
N PHE A 108 -23.12 11.68 -8.88
CA PHE A 108 -23.81 12.80 -9.51
C PHE A 108 -24.98 13.23 -8.63
N VAL A 109 -25.12 14.53 -8.34
CA VAL A 109 -26.26 15.06 -7.57
C VAL A 109 -27.09 15.96 -8.47
N LEU A 110 -28.36 15.58 -8.63
CA LEU A 110 -29.36 16.35 -9.38
C LEU A 110 -30.32 17.05 -8.40
N ASP A 111 -30.71 18.29 -8.71
CA ASP A 111 -31.77 18.97 -8.00
C ASP A 111 -33.18 18.52 -8.48
N SER A 112 -34.24 19.05 -7.84
CA SER A 112 -35.62 18.73 -8.18
C SER A 112 -36.04 19.09 -9.62
N LYS A 113 -35.21 19.86 -10.35
CA LYS A 113 -35.40 20.19 -11.76
C LYS A 113 -34.53 19.33 -12.67
N SER A 114 -33.98 18.23 -12.18
CA SER A 114 -33.05 17.34 -12.89
C SER A 114 -31.77 18.03 -13.38
N VAL A 115 -31.36 19.14 -12.75
CA VAL A 115 -30.12 19.86 -13.09
C VAL A 115 -28.96 19.31 -12.28
N LEU A 116 -27.85 18.99 -12.94
CA LEU A 116 -26.63 18.53 -12.29
C LEU A 116 -25.99 19.63 -11.47
N ARG A 117 -25.81 19.41 -10.19
CA ARG A 117 -25.24 20.33 -9.22
C ARG A 117 -23.90 19.90 -8.66
N TYR A 118 -23.62 18.59 -8.64
CA TYR A 118 -22.35 18.03 -8.21
C TYR A 118 -22.00 16.81 -9.06
N ARG A 119 -20.70 16.66 -9.38
CA ARG A 119 -20.13 15.49 -10.01
C ARG A 119 -18.76 15.19 -9.40
N GLY A 120 -18.50 13.95 -8.94
CA GLY A 120 -17.18 13.60 -8.45
C GLY A 120 -17.14 12.50 -7.39
N ALA A 121 -16.16 12.59 -6.51
CA ALA A 121 -15.89 11.63 -5.45
C ALA A 121 -16.94 11.67 -4.34
N VAL A 122 -17.13 10.55 -3.65
CA VAL A 122 -17.88 10.51 -2.37
C VAL A 122 -17.13 11.33 -1.31
N ASP A 123 -15.86 11.06 -1.14
CA ASP A 123 -14.91 11.74 -0.26
C ASP A 123 -13.46 11.44 -0.69
N ASP A 124 -12.47 11.77 0.15
CA ASP A 124 -11.05 11.56 -0.12
C ASP A 124 -10.41 10.42 0.69
N GLN A 125 -11.22 9.52 1.27
CA GLN A 125 -10.69 8.44 2.11
C GLN A 125 -10.05 7.31 1.30
N TYR A 126 -10.70 6.88 0.22
CA TYR A 126 -10.26 5.72 -0.55
C TYR A 126 -9.82 6.10 -1.94
N GLY A 127 -8.78 5.41 -2.43
CA GLY A 127 -8.30 5.56 -3.80
C GLY A 127 -7.50 4.34 -4.25
N ILE A 128 -7.05 4.36 -5.51
CA ILE A 128 -6.25 3.28 -6.04
C ILE A 128 -4.84 3.37 -5.43
N GLY A 129 -4.49 2.35 -4.64
CA GLY A 129 -3.20 2.25 -3.97
C GLY A 129 -3.08 3.08 -2.69
N TYR A 130 -4.17 3.62 -2.15
CA TYR A 130 -4.17 4.25 -0.85
C TYR A 130 -5.51 4.12 -0.10
N THR A 131 -5.44 4.18 1.22
CA THR A 131 -6.57 4.29 2.14
C THR A 131 -6.17 5.22 3.29
N LYS A 132 -7.01 6.19 3.63
CA LYS A 132 -6.85 6.99 4.85
C LYS A 132 -7.67 6.38 5.98
N ASP A 133 -7.28 6.62 7.21
CA ASP A 133 -8.03 6.17 8.40
C ASP A 133 -9.44 6.77 8.43
N ALA A 134 -9.56 8.05 8.04
CA ALA A 134 -10.83 8.76 7.90
C ALA A 134 -10.76 9.77 6.75
N PRO A 135 -11.89 10.17 6.16
CA PRO A 135 -11.91 11.23 5.17
C PRO A 135 -11.56 12.57 5.82
N SER A 136 -10.74 13.36 5.16
CA SER A 136 -10.47 14.74 5.50
C SER A 136 -11.42 15.72 4.76
N LYS A 137 -12.07 15.24 3.69
CA LYS A 137 -13.05 15.98 2.88
C LYS A 137 -14.21 15.08 2.51
N ASN A 138 -15.43 15.54 2.75
CA ASN A 138 -16.67 14.78 2.51
C ASN A 138 -17.46 15.39 1.34
N TYR A 139 -16.87 15.38 0.15
CA TYR A 139 -17.37 16.12 -1.03
C TYR A 139 -18.86 15.91 -1.33
N LEU A 140 -19.34 14.65 -1.32
CA LEU A 140 -20.75 14.35 -1.57
C LEU A 140 -21.67 14.88 -0.46
N VAL A 141 -21.27 14.70 0.79
CA VAL A 141 -22.04 15.20 1.96
C VAL A 141 -22.10 16.71 1.94
N ASP A 142 -20.96 17.38 1.74
CA ASP A 142 -20.87 18.84 1.67
C ASP A 142 -21.75 19.39 0.54
N ALA A 143 -21.79 18.70 -0.61
CA ALA A 143 -22.66 19.07 -1.73
C ALA A 143 -24.16 18.91 -1.38
N ILE A 144 -24.55 17.78 -0.78
CA ILE A 144 -25.93 17.51 -0.38
C ILE A 144 -26.41 18.56 0.64
N GLU A 145 -25.62 18.80 1.69
CA GLU A 145 -26.02 19.75 2.76
C GLU A 145 -26.10 21.18 2.21
N ALA A 146 -25.17 21.61 1.36
CA ALA A 146 -25.25 22.92 0.71
C ALA A 146 -26.52 23.06 -0.13
N LEU A 147 -26.84 22.06 -0.95
CA LEU A 147 -28.02 22.09 -1.83
C LEU A 147 -29.33 22.07 -1.04
N LEU A 148 -29.41 21.28 0.05
CA LEU A 148 -30.57 21.30 0.95
C LEU A 148 -30.76 22.65 1.62
N ALA A 149 -29.68 23.39 1.88
CA ALA A 149 -29.69 24.74 2.41
C ALA A 149 -29.92 25.83 1.32
N GLY A 150 -30.18 25.44 0.06
CA GLY A 150 -30.39 26.38 -1.06
C GLY A 150 -29.11 27.08 -1.54
N LYS A 151 -27.92 26.52 -1.21
CA LYS A 151 -26.61 27.08 -1.56
C LYS A 151 -25.93 26.22 -2.63
N ALA A 152 -24.98 26.80 -3.36
CA ALA A 152 -24.12 26.06 -4.25
C ALA A 152 -23.14 25.16 -3.45
N PRO A 153 -22.79 23.97 -3.96
CA PRO A 153 -21.75 23.13 -3.35
C PRO A 153 -20.42 23.89 -3.21
N PRO A 154 -19.70 23.76 -2.08
CA PRO A 154 -18.37 24.39 -1.91
C PRO A 154 -17.37 23.96 -2.99
N VAL A 155 -17.49 22.71 -3.44
CA VAL A 155 -16.77 22.15 -4.59
C VAL A 155 -17.82 21.47 -5.46
N ALA A 156 -18.07 22.01 -6.66
CA ALA A 156 -19.11 21.50 -7.54
C ALA A 156 -18.66 20.26 -8.34
N ALA A 157 -17.37 20.10 -8.57
CA ALA A 157 -16.84 18.94 -9.30
C ALA A 157 -15.44 18.55 -8.84
N THR A 158 -15.19 17.23 -8.78
CA THR A 158 -13.88 16.65 -8.46
C THR A 158 -13.60 15.45 -9.36
N GLU A 159 -12.32 15.07 -9.48
CA GLU A 159 -12.00 13.72 -9.91
C GLU A 159 -12.61 12.70 -8.93
N ALA A 160 -12.97 11.51 -9.43
CA ALA A 160 -13.39 10.41 -8.59
C ALA A 160 -12.33 9.31 -8.58
N PRO A 161 -12.10 8.62 -7.45
CA PRO A 161 -11.27 7.41 -7.43
C PRO A 161 -12.02 6.23 -8.10
N GLY A 162 -11.33 5.09 -8.25
CA GLY A 162 -11.97 3.86 -8.74
C GLY A 162 -11.52 3.45 -10.13
N CYS A 163 -12.11 2.36 -10.61
CA CYS A 163 -11.72 1.77 -11.89
C CYS A 163 -12.26 2.59 -13.07
N VAL A 164 -11.55 2.56 -14.20
CA VAL A 164 -11.98 3.26 -15.42
C VAL A 164 -13.26 2.63 -15.95
N VAL A 165 -14.29 3.43 -16.24
CA VAL A 165 -15.54 2.98 -16.86
C VAL A 165 -15.38 2.96 -18.38
N GLU A 166 -15.82 1.87 -19.03
CA GLU A 166 -15.80 1.79 -20.48
C GLU A 166 -17.06 2.42 -21.08
N HIS A 167 -16.87 3.45 -21.86
CA HIS A 167 -17.94 4.00 -22.69
C HIS A 167 -18.01 3.21 -24.00
N ALA A 168 -19.22 2.92 -24.49
CA ALA A 168 -19.40 2.46 -25.86
C ALA A 168 -18.71 3.46 -26.80
N ALA A 169 -17.73 3.00 -27.58
CA ALA A 169 -16.85 3.85 -28.37
C ALA A 169 -17.67 4.84 -29.23
N LYS A 170 -17.57 6.13 -28.91
CA LYS A 170 -17.64 7.15 -29.97
C LYS A 170 -16.41 6.90 -30.82
N SER A 171 -16.60 6.50 -32.07
CA SER A 171 -15.53 6.39 -33.06
C SER A 171 -14.95 7.79 -33.33
N SER A 172 -14.15 8.28 -32.41
CA SER A 172 -13.28 9.43 -32.62
C SER A 172 -11.92 8.85 -33.00
N GLY A 173 -11.47 9.14 -34.23
CA GLY A 173 -10.21 8.70 -34.80
C GLY A 173 -9.07 8.82 -33.81
N ALA A 174 -8.62 7.68 -33.29
CA ALA A 174 -7.36 7.62 -32.59
C ALA A 174 -6.25 7.89 -33.62
N ALA A 175 -5.47 8.91 -33.34
CA ALA A 175 -4.24 9.16 -34.07
C ALA A 175 -3.42 7.86 -34.10
N ASP A 176 -3.02 7.49 -35.30
CA ASP A 176 -2.14 6.39 -35.64
C ASP A 176 -0.78 6.57 -34.92
N SER A 177 -0.69 6.07 -33.70
CA SER A 177 0.60 5.91 -33.03
C SER A 177 1.13 4.55 -33.44
N GLY A 178 2.09 4.55 -34.34
CA GLY A 178 2.86 3.50 -34.96
C GLY A 178 2.54 2.05 -34.56
N LYS A 179 2.10 1.24 -35.53
CA LYS A 179 1.87 -0.21 -35.39
C LYS A 179 3.04 -0.88 -34.67
N PRO A 180 2.83 -1.57 -33.52
CA PRO A 180 3.84 -2.49 -33.03
C PRO A 180 3.92 -3.66 -34.02
N SER A 181 5.07 -3.87 -34.59
CA SER A 181 5.38 -5.07 -35.39
C SER A 181 5.46 -6.28 -34.45
N GLY A 182 4.51 -7.19 -34.55
CA GLY A 182 4.38 -8.38 -33.70
C GLY A 182 3.27 -8.17 -32.66
N LYS A 183 2.16 -8.90 -32.78
CA LYS A 183 1.03 -8.80 -31.85
C LYS A 183 1.45 -9.31 -30.49
N VAL A 184 1.64 -8.40 -29.51
CA VAL A 184 1.75 -8.76 -28.09
C VAL A 184 0.44 -9.40 -27.66
N THR A 185 0.51 -10.61 -27.06
CA THR A 185 -0.67 -11.38 -26.64
C THR A 185 -0.57 -11.76 -25.17
N PHE A 186 -1.72 -12.08 -24.56
CA PHE A 186 -1.77 -12.42 -23.13
C PHE A 186 -0.90 -13.64 -22.82
N HIS A 187 -1.19 -14.78 -23.44
CA HIS A 187 -0.54 -16.06 -23.09
C HIS A 187 0.97 -16.04 -23.35
N LYS A 188 1.41 -15.41 -24.44
CA LYS A 188 2.82 -15.40 -24.82
C LYS A 188 3.64 -14.37 -24.07
N ASP A 189 3.12 -13.16 -23.90
CA ASP A 189 3.93 -12.01 -23.49
C ASP A 189 3.55 -11.46 -22.11
N ILE A 190 2.26 -11.48 -21.74
CA ILE A 190 1.75 -10.84 -20.51
C ILE A 190 1.69 -11.83 -19.35
N GLU A 191 1.17 -13.03 -19.57
CA GLU A 191 1.04 -14.04 -18.53
C GLU A 191 2.38 -14.39 -17.86
N PRO A 192 3.51 -14.53 -18.59
CA PRO A 192 4.81 -14.70 -17.96
C PRO A 192 5.20 -13.54 -17.03
N ILE A 193 4.91 -12.29 -17.43
CA ILE A 193 5.15 -11.11 -16.59
C ILE A 193 4.27 -11.17 -15.34
N PHE A 194 2.98 -11.48 -15.50
CA PHE A 194 2.05 -11.56 -14.38
C PHE A 194 2.43 -12.66 -13.41
N GLN A 195 2.81 -13.86 -13.90
CA GLN A 195 3.26 -14.95 -13.05
C GLN A 195 4.51 -14.58 -12.23
N LYS A 196 5.42 -13.78 -12.80
CA LYS A 196 6.65 -13.36 -12.14
C LYS A 196 6.44 -12.21 -11.14
N ARG A 197 5.57 -11.24 -11.46
CA ARG A 197 5.51 -9.95 -10.76
C ARG A 197 4.21 -9.67 -10.00
N CYS A 198 3.09 -10.30 -10.36
CA CYS A 198 1.76 -9.88 -9.93
C CYS A 198 1.00 -10.94 -9.12
N VAL A 199 1.01 -12.21 -9.57
CA VAL A 199 0.13 -13.26 -9.04
C VAL A 199 0.47 -13.70 -7.62
N GLU A 200 1.60 -13.28 -7.05
CA GLU A 200 1.88 -13.51 -5.62
C GLU A 200 0.78 -12.90 -4.74
N CYS A 201 0.31 -11.72 -5.13
CA CYS A 201 -0.78 -11.01 -4.44
C CYS A 201 -2.12 -11.15 -5.16
N HIS A 202 -2.12 -11.13 -6.51
CA HIS A 202 -3.32 -11.14 -7.34
C HIS A 202 -3.77 -12.56 -7.69
N ARG A 203 -4.19 -13.32 -6.66
CA ARG A 203 -4.73 -14.68 -6.73
C ARG A 203 -5.86 -14.87 -5.73
N PRO A 204 -6.73 -15.87 -5.89
CA PRO A 204 -7.80 -16.15 -4.92
C PRO A 204 -7.24 -16.39 -3.51
N GLY A 205 -7.85 -15.76 -2.51
CA GLY A 205 -7.47 -15.90 -1.10
C GLY A 205 -6.25 -15.08 -0.65
N ASP A 206 -5.67 -14.27 -1.54
CA ASP A 206 -4.62 -13.33 -1.19
C ASP A 206 -5.12 -11.88 -1.19
N ILE A 207 -4.22 -10.89 -0.95
CA ILE A 207 -4.56 -9.48 -0.73
C ILE A 207 -5.03 -8.76 -2.00
N GLY A 208 -4.60 -9.20 -3.19
CA GLY A 208 -4.99 -8.56 -4.44
C GLY A 208 -6.51 -8.60 -4.64
N PRO A 209 -7.15 -7.46 -4.96
CA PRO A 209 -8.61 -7.36 -5.00
C PRO A 209 -9.26 -8.16 -6.13
N PHE A 210 -8.49 -8.60 -7.11
CA PHE A 210 -8.88 -9.48 -8.20
C PHE A 210 -7.73 -10.39 -8.63
N SER A 211 -8.07 -11.52 -9.24
CA SER A 211 -7.08 -12.50 -9.70
C SER A 211 -6.53 -12.14 -11.08
N LEU A 212 -5.22 -12.31 -11.28
CA LEU A 212 -4.54 -12.18 -12.57
C LEU A 212 -4.09 -13.54 -13.14
N LEU A 213 -4.65 -14.63 -12.63
CA LEU A 213 -4.36 -15.99 -13.10
C LEU A 213 -5.09 -16.38 -14.39
N LYS A 214 -6.09 -15.60 -14.82
CA LYS A 214 -6.91 -15.90 -16.00
C LYS A 214 -7.04 -14.69 -16.90
N TYR A 215 -7.06 -14.93 -18.20
CA TYR A 215 -7.19 -13.93 -19.24
C TYR A 215 -8.42 -13.02 -19.06
N ASP A 216 -9.61 -13.58 -18.83
CA ASP A 216 -10.85 -12.79 -18.73
C ASP A 216 -10.75 -11.71 -17.65
N LYS A 217 -10.18 -12.06 -16.48
CA LYS A 217 -10.00 -11.10 -15.37
C LYS A 217 -8.91 -10.08 -15.67
N ALA A 218 -7.85 -10.49 -16.35
CA ALA A 218 -6.81 -9.58 -16.81
C ALA A 218 -7.34 -8.59 -17.84
N LYS A 219 -8.13 -9.07 -18.81
CA LYS A 219 -8.76 -8.26 -19.85
C LYS A 219 -9.75 -7.26 -19.28
N SER A 220 -10.66 -7.69 -18.41
CA SER A 220 -11.64 -6.79 -17.77
C SER A 220 -10.99 -5.69 -16.92
N SER A 221 -9.75 -5.90 -16.45
CA SER A 221 -8.99 -4.92 -15.66
C SER A 221 -7.87 -4.23 -16.47
N ALA A 222 -7.78 -4.46 -17.78
CA ALA A 222 -6.62 -4.09 -18.58
C ALA A 222 -6.27 -2.59 -18.51
N LYS A 223 -7.24 -1.70 -18.65
CA LYS A 223 -7.02 -0.25 -18.57
C LYS A 223 -6.51 0.17 -17.20
N GLN A 224 -7.06 -0.44 -16.13
CA GLN A 224 -6.63 -0.20 -14.77
C GLN A 224 -5.20 -0.71 -14.55
N ILE A 225 -4.88 -1.91 -15.06
CA ILE A 225 -3.52 -2.48 -15.00
C ILE A 225 -2.53 -1.54 -15.70
N LYS A 226 -2.84 -1.06 -16.92
CA LYS A 226 -1.98 -0.10 -17.63
C LYS A 226 -1.75 1.16 -16.80
N GLU A 227 -2.83 1.76 -16.25
CA GLU A 227 -2.71 2.95 -15.44
C GLU A 227 -1.75 2.76 -14.26
N VAL A 228 -1.92 1.69 -13.48
CA VAL A 228 -1.12 1.49 -12.26
C VAL A 228 0.32 1.09 -12.53
N VAL A 229 0.60 0.36 -13.63
CA VAL A 229 1.98 -0.02 -13.98
C VAL A 229 2.76 1.14 -14.60
N VAL A 230 2.12 1.96 -15.46
CA VAL A 230 2.73 3.16 -16.05
C VAL A 230 3.04 4.19 -14.96
N LYS A 231 2.12 4.37 -14.01
CA LYS A 231 2.29 5.25 -12.84
C LYS A 231 3.16 4.63 -11.74
N ARG A 232 3.71 3.43 -11.95
CA ARG A 232 4.54 2.69 -10.98
C ARG A 232 3.90 2.52 -9.61
N ARG A 233 2.58 2.43 -9.55
CA ARG A 233 1.83 2.10 -8.32
C ARG A 233 1.81 0.60 -8.06
N MET A 234 1.89 -0.22 -9.13
CA MET A 234 1.96 -1.68 -9.08
C MET A 234 3.05 -2.21 -10.00
N PRO A 235 3.77 -3.28 -9.57
CA PRO A 235 3.76 -3.82 -8.20
C PRO A 235 4.35 -2.81 -7.20
N PRO A 236 4.00 -2.92 -5.89
CA PRO A 236 4.52 -2.01 -4.86
C PRO A 236 5.99 -2.32 -4.58
N TRP A 237 6.87 -1.60 -5.25
CA TRP A 237 8.31 -1.69 -5.11
C TRP A 237 8.93 -0.32 -5.33
N HIS A 238 9.61 0.21 -4.32
CA HIS A 238 10.01 1.60 -4.27
C HIS A 238 11.54 1.81 -4.19
N ALA A 239 12.33 0.73 -4.09
CA ALA A 239 13.80 0.84 -4.16
C ALA A 239 14.25 1.28 -5.57
N ASP A 240 15.26 2.16 -5.62
CA ASP A 240 15.92 2.50 -6.87
C ASP A 240 16.54 1.21 -7.49
N PRO A 241 16.13 0.82 -8.71
CA PRO A 241 16.61 -0.40 -9.34
C PRO A 241 18.12 -0.41 -9.66
N LYS A 242 18.79 0.73 -9.53
CA LYS A 242 20.24 0.86 -9.72
C LYS A 242 21.04 0.60 -8.45
N ILE A 243 20.38 0.50 -7.28
CA ILE A 243 21.01 0.39 -5.96
C ILE A 243 20.64 -0.95 -5.33
N GLY A 244 21.66 -1.75 -5.05
CA GLY A 244 21.51 -3.06 -4.42
C GLY A 244 20.91 -4.14 -5.33
N GLU A 245 20.98 -5.39 -4.87
CA GLU A 245 20.31 -6.53 -5.48
C GLU A 245 19.47 -7.26 -4.42
N TRP A 246 18.19 -7.53 -4.75
CA TRP A 246 17.21 -7.98 -3.79
C TRP A 246 16.63 -9.34 -4.13
N LYS A 247 16.55 -10.27 -3.16
CA LYS A 247 15.91 -11.59 -3.32
C LYS A 247 14.43 -11.49 -3.64
N ASN A 248 13.77 -10.50 -3.07
CA ASN A 248 12.33 -10.28 -3.20
C ASN A 248 11.97 -9.14 -4.17
N ASP A 249 12.85 -8.86 -5.14
CA ASP A 249 12.63 -7.84 -6.16
C ASP A 249 11.43 -8.15 -7.04
N ARG A 250 10.48 -7.21 -7.10
CA ARG A 250 9.26 -7.30 -7.91
C ARG A 250 9.04 -6.09 -8.83
N HIS A 251 10.05 -5.20 -8.98
CA HIS A 251 9.92 -4.08 -9.89
C HIS A 251 9.68 -4.55 -11.34
N LEU A 252 8.91 -3.76 -12.10
CA LEU A 252 8.78 -3.95 -13.54
C LEU A 252 9.91 -3.22 -14.25
N THR A 253 10.57 -3.92 -15.16
CA THR A 253 11.52 -3.29 -16.08
C THR A 253 10.79 -2.35 -17.03
N PRO A 254 11.45 -1.31 -17.61
CA PRO A 254 10.84 -0.46 -18.62
C PRO A 254 10.19 -1.25 -19.76
N LYS A 255 10.84 -2.35 -20.18
CA LYS A 255 10.32 -3.22 -21.25
C LYS A 255 9.04 -3.96 -20.83
N GLU A 256 8.96 -4.47 -19.59
CA GLU A 256 7.74 -5.11 -19.07
C GLU A 256 6.58 -4.10 -19.01
N VAL A 257 6.84 -2.85 -18.60
CA VAL A 257 5.83 -1.77 -18.59
C VAL A 257 5.34 -1.45 -20.00
N GLU A 258 6.26 -1.27 -20.98
CA GLU A 258 5.92 -1.04 -22.39
C GLU A 258 5.10 -2.19 -22.97
N THR A 259 5.48 -3.44 -22.66
CA THR A 259 4.78 -4.64 -23.14
C THR A 259 3.34 -4.69 -22.63
N ILE A 260 3.13 -4.43 -21.33
CA ILE A 260 1.78 -4.38 -20.73
C ILE A 260 0.97 -3.23 -21.33
N ALA A 261 1.56 -2.03 -21.44
CA ALA A 261 0.87 -0.87 -22.00
C ALA A 261 0.47 -1.12 -23.46
N GLY A 262 1.38 -1.64 -24.29
CA GLY A 262 1.13 -1.97 -25.68
C GLY A 262 0.07 -3.06 -25.88
N TRP A 263 0.05 -4.07 -25.01
CA TRP A 263 -1.00 -5.09 -24.99
C TRP A 263 -2.40 -4.47 -24.77
N VAL A 264 -2.51 -3.58 -23.80
CA VAL A 264 -3.78 -2.89 -23.50
C VAL A 264 -4.20 -1.98 -24.65
N ASP A 265 -3.27 -1.23 -25.24
CA ASP A 265 -3.55 -0.34 -26.38
C ASP A 265 -3.97 -1.11 -27.65
N ALA A 266 -3.51 -2.35 -27.81
CA ALA A 266 -3.93 -3.25 -28.88
C ALA A 266 -5.29 -3.94 -28.62
N GLY A 267 -6.03 -3.56 -27.56
CA GLY A 267 -7.32 -4.15 -27.20
C GLY A 267 -7.22 -5.42 -26.37
N ALA A 268 -6.08 -5.64 -25.73
CA ALA A 268 -5.80 -6.76 -24.83
C ALA A 268 -6.07 -8.15 -25.46
N PRO A 269 -5.43 -8.50 -26.60
CA PRO A 269 -5.66 -9.78 -27.29
C PRO A 269 -5.19 -10.98 -26.46
N GLU A 270 -5.92 -12.10 -26.52
CA GLU A 270 -5.63 -13.33 -25.77
C GLU A 270 -4.39 -14.05 -26.29
N GLY A 271 -4.35 -14.30 -27.57
CA GLY A 271 -3.32 -15.14 -28.21
C GLY A 271 -3.67 -16.64 -28.20
N ASP A 272 -2.73 -17.47 -28.60
CA ASP A 272 -2.90 -18.93 -28.57
C ASP A 272 -2.61 -19.46 -27.16
N VAL A 273 -3.53 -20.23 -26.58
CA VAL A 273 -3.37 -20.87 -25.26
C VAL A 273 -2.14 -21.79 -25.20
N LYS A 274 -1.68 -22.31 -26.35
CA LYS A 274 -0.46 -23.12 -26.43
C LYS A 274 0.81 -22.35 -26.08
N ASP A 275 0.79 -21.02 -26.21
CA ASP A 275 1.90 -20.15 -25.84
C ASP A 275 1.95 -19.87 -24.32
N ALA A 276 0.91 -20.30 -23.56
CA ALA A 276 0.85 -20.07 -22.12
C ALA A 276 2.02 -20.74 -21.39
N PRO A 277 2.67 -20.05 -20.43
CA PRO A 277 3.66 -20.65 -19.57
C PRO A 277 3.02 -21.72 -18.67
N ALA A 278 3.82 -22.65 -18.16
CA ALA A 278 3.34 -23.57 -17.15
C ALA A 278 2.74 -22.79 -15.95
N PRO A 279 1.54 -23.18 -15.47
CA PRO A 279 0.92 -22.47 -14.35
C PRO A 279 1.82 -22.46 -13.12
N ARG A 280 1.96 -21.29 -12.49
CA ARG A 280 2.69 -21.17 -11.23
C ARG A 280 1.98 -21.96 -10.14
N LYS A 281 2.72 -22.84 -9.49
CA LYS A 281 2.22 -23.58 -8.32
C LYS A 281 2.41 -22.74 -7.07
N PHE A 282 1.37 -22.65 -6.25
CA PHE A 282 1.39 -22.03 -4.94
C PHE A 282 1.31 -23.12 -3.87
N LEU A 283 2.10 -22.97 -2.82
CA LEU A 283 2.00 -23.87 -1.69
C LEU A 283 0.70 -23.61 -0.95
N GLU A 284 -0.10 -24.64 -0.75
CA GLU A 284 -1.20 -24.59 0.19
C GLU A 284 -0.66 -24.67 1.62
N GLY A 285 -1.18 -23.84 2.53
CA GLY A 285 -0.70 -23.82 3.89
C GLY A 285 0.53 -22.92 4.11
N TRP A 286 1.44 -23.36 4.98
CA TRP A 286 2.64 -22.61 5.34
C TRP A 286 3.70 -22.66 4.23
N GLN A 287 4.22 -21.50 3.84
CA GLN A 287 5.27 -21.41 2.82
C GLN A 287 6.63 -21.87 3.38
N ILE A 288 6.81 -21.85 4.71
CA ILE A 288 8.00 -22.37 5.39
C ILE A 288 7.98 -23.90 5.55
N GLY A 289 7.02 -24.61 4.95
CA GLY A 289 6.76 -26.03 5.19
C GLY A 289 5.95 -26.25 6.47
N THR A 290 5.99 -27.46 7.04
CA THR A 290 5.31 -27.73 8.31
C THR A 290 6.04 -27.05 9.47
N PRO A 291 5.42 -26.09 10.18
CA PRO A 291 6.04 -25.47 11.34
C PRO A 291 6.24 -26.48 12.47
N ASP A 292 7.34 -26.37 13.22
CA ASP A 292 7.56 -27.12 14.45
C ASP A 292 6.69 -26.61 15.61
N ALA A 293 6.30 -25.32 15.55
CA ALA A 293 5.39 -24.71 16.50
C ALA A 293 4.53 -23.63 15.80
N THR A 294 3.27 -23.57 16.20
CA THR A 294 2.31 -22.56 15.74
C THR A 294 1.65 -21.90 16.95
N TYR A 295 1.58 -20.57 16.91
CA TYR A 295 0.92 -19.77 17.95
C TYR A 295 -0.13 -18.88 17.30
N SER A 296 -1.34 -18.87 17.85
CA SER A 296 -2.46 -18.05 17.39
C SER A 296 -2.73 -16.92 18.38
N ILE A 297 -3.18 -15.77 17.90
CA ILE A 297 -3.75 -14.76 18.81
C ILE A 297 -4.89 -15.39 19.63
N PRO A 298 -5.08 -14.97 20.91
CA PRO A 298 -5.87 -15.73 21.88
C PRO A 298 -7.37 -15.79 21.54
N ARG A 299 -7.85 -14.91 20.69
CA ARG A 299 -9.25 -14.87 20.25
C ARG A 299 -9.34 -14.32 18.83
N LYS A 300 -10.49 -14.57 18.18
CA LYS A 300 -10.82 -13.89 16.92
C LYS A 300 -11.03 -12.40 17.17
N GLU A 301 -10.38 -11.58 16.37
CA GLU A 301 -10.54 -10.13 16.39
C GLU A 301 -11.54 -9.70 15.33
N ARG A 302 -12.56 -8.93 15.76
CA ARG A 302 -13.56 -8.36 14.84
C ARG A 302 -13.03 -7.09 14.22
N VAL A 303 -13.12 -7.03 12.90
CA VAL A 303 -12.75 -5.87 12.08
C VAL A 303 -14.03 -5.31 11.48
N PRO A 304 -14.42 -4.06 11.79
CA PRO A 304 -15.63 -3.46 11.25
C PRO A 304 -15.47 -3.17 9.75
N ALA A 305 -16.61 -3.02 9.05
CA ALA A 305 -16.64 -2.69 7.62
C ALA A 305 -16.05 -1.30 7.30
N GLU A 306 -16.10 -0.37 8.25
CA GLU A 306 -15.60 1.01 8.09
C GLU A 306 -15.13 1.60 9.44
N GLY A 307 -14.43 2.73 9.36
CA GLY A 307 -13.87 3.45 10.50
C GLY A 307 -12.40 3.14 10.76
N THR A 308 -11.77 3.97 11.60
CA THR A 308 -10.38 3.83 12.03
C THR A 308 -10.27 2.75 13.10
N ILE A 309 -9.30 1.85 12.93
CA ILE A 309 -9.08 0.74 13.86
C ILE A 309 -7.73 0.97 14.55
N PRO A 310 -7.73 1.18 15.89
CA PRO A 310 -6.49 1.35 16.64
C PRO A 310 -5.59 0.10 16.55
N TYR A 311 -4.28 0.30 16.65
CA TYR A 311 -3.33 -0.80 16.78
C TYR A 311 -3.69 -1.71 17.95
N ARG A 312 -3.58 -3.02 17.76
CA ARG A 312 -3.86 -4.03 18.80
C ARG A 312 -2.60 -4.78 19.12
N THR A 313 -2.26 -4.85 20.42
CA THR A 313 -1.16 -5.68 20.90
C THR A 313 -1.74 -6.86 21.66
N LEU A 314 -1.44 -8.08 21.20
CA LEU A 314 -1.96 -9.33 21.74
C LEU A 314 -0.79 -10.21 22.17
N LEU A 315 -0.86 -10.73 23.38
CA LEU A 315 0.21 -11.52 24.00
C LEU A 315 -0.13 -13.01 24.00
N VAL A 316 0.82 -13.84 23.58
CA VAL A 316 0.68 -15.30 23.52
C VAL A 316 1.90 -15.97 24.15
N PRO A 317 1.77 -16.59 25.34
CA PRO A 317 2.86 -17.35 25.94
C PRO A 317 3.29 -18.52 25.05
N THR A 318 4.58 -18.71 24.84
CA THR A 318 5.09 -19.83 24.02
C THR A 318 5.02 -21.18 24.72
N GLY A 319 5.09 -21.20 26.03
CA GLY A 319 5.18 -22.44 26.81
C GLY A 319 6.48 -23.23 26.63
N LEU A 320 7.47 -22.66 25.92
CA LEU A 320 8.77 -23.29 25.70
C LEU A 320 9.48 -23.59 27.02
N LYS A 321 9.99 -24.80 27.14
CA LYS A 321 10.74 -25.27 28.32
C LYS A 321 12.25 -25.17 28.16
N GLU A 322 12.71 -24.94 26.93
CA GLU A 322 14.11 -24.79 26.55
C GLU A 322 14.29 -23.67 25.54
N ASP A 323 15.48 -23.13 25.45
CA ASP A 323 15.84 -22.11 24.48
C ASP A 323 15.78 -22.68 23.05
N LYS A 324 15.27 -21.89 22.10
CA LYS A 324 15.14 -22.26 20.69
C LYS A 324 15.73 -21.19 19.79
N TRP A 325 16.04 -21.56 18.56
CA TRP A 325 16.44 -20.64 17.50
C TRP A 325 15.51 -20.81 16.30
N VAL A 326 14.96 -19.70 15.83
CA VAL A 326 14.08 -19.65 14.65
C VAL A 326 14.95 -19.72 13.40
N GLN A 327 14.79 -20.79 12.61
CA GLN A 327 15.37 -20.95 11.26
C GLN A 327 14.46 -20.31 10.20
N ALA A 328 13.14 -20.44 10.39
CA ALA A 328 12.18 -19.76 9.54
C ALA A 328 10.94 -19.35 10.34
N VAL A 329 10.33 -18.24 9.92
CA VAL A 329 9.10 -17.72 10.53
C VAL A 329 8.16 -17.20 9.45
N GLU A 330 6.89 -17.52 9.62
CA GLU A 330 5.80 -17.03 8.79
C GLU A 330 4.64 -16.56 9.66
N ILE A 331 4.12 -15.38 9.40
CA ILE A 331 2.91 -14.85 10.02
C ILE A 331 1.77 -14.98 9.01
N ARG A 332 0.65 -15.55 9.43
CA ARG A 332 -0.51 -15.82 8.57
C ARG A 332 -1.79 -15.27 9.19
N PRO A 333 -2.26 -14.13 8.74
CA PRO A 333 -3.62 -13.69 9.01
C PRO A 333 -4.63 -14.66 8.37
N THR A 334 -5.76 -14.91 9.05
CA THR A 334 -6.88 -15.67 8.47
C THR A 334 -7.75 -14.80 7.57
N ALA A 335 -7.76 -13.48 7.81
CA ALA A 335 -8.47 -12.50 6.99
C ALA A 335 -7.47 -11.49 6.40
N ARG A 336 -6.64 -11.94 5.44
CA ARG A 336 -5.55 -11.15 4.84
C ARG A 336 -6.00 -9.80 4.30
N GLN A 337 -7.22 -9.72 3.76
CA GLN A 337 -7.76 -8.51 3.14
C GLN A 337 -7.96 -7.34 4.11
N VAL A 338 -8.07 -7.60 5.42
CA VAL A 338 -8.27 -6.58 6.45
C VAL A 338 -7.03 -6.35 7.32
N VAL A 339 -5.96 -7.13 7.12
CA VAL A 339 -4.71 -6.99 7.88
C VAL A 339 -3.70 -6.17 7.07
N HIS A 340 -3.45 -4.93 7.52
CA HIS A 340 -2.47 -4.05 6.89
C HIS A 340 -1.04 -4.52 7.16
N HIS A 341 -0.71 -4.77 8.43
CA HIS A 341 0.54 -5.43 8.83
C HIS A 341 0.43 -6.08 10.21
N VAL A 342 1.33 -7.02 10.45
CA VAL A 342 1.58 -7.62 11.76
C VAL A 342 3.07 -7.59 12.04
N LEU A 343 3.46 -7.02 13.18
CA LEU A 343 4.80 -7.17 13.73
C LEU A 343 4.74 -8.18 14.88
N ALA A 344 5.67 -9.14 14.91
CA ALA A 344 5.78 -10.09 15.98
C ALA A 344 7.09 -9.89 16.78
N PHE A 345 6.96 -9.93 18.10
CA PHE A 345 8.05 -9.72 19.02
C PHE A 345 8.14 -10.87 20.02
N VAL A 346 9.35 -11.26 20.39
CA VAL A 346 9.65 -12.18 21.48
C VAL A 346 9.96 -11.38 22.73
N ILE A 347 9.07 -11.42 23.71
CA ILE A 347 9.27 -10.81 25.03
C ILE A 347 9.92 -11.87 25.93
N TYR A 348 11.08 -11.54 26.48
CA TYR A 348 11.81 -12.42 27.39
C TYR A 348 11.08 -12.52 28.75
N PRO A 349 11.16 -13.67 29.43
CA PRO A 349 10.57 -13.80 30.75
C PRO A 349 11.26 -12.84 31.76
N LEU A 350 10.54 -12.44 32.80
CA LEU A 350 10.96 -11.39 33.74
C LEU A 350 12.37 -11.64 34.34
N ASN A 351 12.68 -12.92 34.67
CA ASN A 351 14.00 -13.29 35.22
C ASN A 351 15.15 -13.18 34.19
N ARG A 352 14.84 -13.06 32.88
CA ARG A 352 15.81 -12.94 31.81
C ARG A 352 15.66 -11.63 31.02
N LEU A 353 14.81 -10.71 31.44
CA LEU A 353 14.50 -9.48 30.73
C LEU A 353 15.74 -8.59 30.52
N LYS A 354 16.74 -8.68 31.41
CA LYS A 354 18.02 -7.96 31.28
C LYS A 354 18.87 -8.46 30.12
N GLU A 355 18.66 -9.70 29.66
CA GLU A 355 19.36 -10.31 28.52
C GLU A 355 18.73 -9.89 27.19
N GLN A 356 17.50 -9.37 27.20
CA GLN A 356 16.81 -8.96 25.98
C GLN A 356 17.55 -7.80 25.31
N PRO A 357 17.89 -7.91 24.01
CA PRO A 357 18.50 -6.81 23.27
C PRO A 357 17.63 -5.56 23.32
N LYS A 358 18.21 -4.43 23.69
CA LYS A 358 17.53 -3.14 23.72
C LYS A 358 17.69 -2.49 22.36
N ILE A 359 16.59 -2.40 21.62
CA ILE A 359 16.52 -1.80 20.29
C ILE A 359 15.37 -0.81 20.29
N ASP A 360 15.61 0.42 19.87
CA ASP A 360 14.56 1.45 19.83
C ASP A 360 13.39 0.97 18.97
N GLY A 361 12.22 0.80 19.60
CA GLY A 361 10.96 0.46 18.96
C GLY A 361 10.69 -1.02 18.63
N LEU A 362 11.72 -1.89 18.52
CA LEU A 362 11.54 -3.30 18.12
C LEU A 362 12.28 -4.31 19.00
N ASN A 363 12.27 -4.13 20.31
CA ASN A 363 12.85 -5.12 21.22
C ASN A 363 12.25 -6.52 21.00
N GLY A 364 13.12 -7.48 20.62
CA GLY A 364 12.70 -8.86 20.39
C GLY A 364 11.98 -9.11 19.06
N TYR A 365 12.08 -8.22 18.09
CA TYR A 365 11.48 -8.43 16.77
C TYR A 365 11.88 -9.78 16.17
N VAL A 366 10.87 -10.58 15.77
CA VAL A 366 11.08 -11.92 15.22
C VAL A 366 10.54 -12.08 13.82
N GLY A 367 9.55 -11.30 13.42
CA GLY A 367 8.99 -11.38 12.09
C GLY A 367 7.94 -10.31 11.78
N ILE A 368 7.64 -10.17 10.50
CA ILE A 368 6.65 -9.24 9.96
C ILE A 368 5.73 -9.97 8.97
N PHE A 369 4.47 -9.56 8.94
CA PHE A 369 3.58 -9.74 7.81
C PHE A 369 3.22 -8.37 7.26
N VAL A 370 3.45 -8.17 5.97
CA VAL A 370 2.87 -7.10 5.16
C VAL A 370 2.34 -7.72 3.88
N PRO A 371 1.36 -7.11 3.21
CA PRO A 371 0.82 -7.63 1.95
C PRO A 371 1.91 -7.91 0.92
N GLY A 372 1.91 -9.15 0.38
CA GLY A 372 2.89 -9.58 -0.62
C GLY A 372 4.30 -9.89 -0.08
N GLU A 373 4.53 -9.83 1.24
CA GLU A 373 5.82 -10.25 1.82
C GLU A 373 5.91 -11.77 1.89
N SER A 374 7.11 -12.28 1.59
CA SER A 374 7.43 -13.70 1.74
C SER A 374 7.86 -14.01 3.17
N PRO A 375 7.76 -15.27 3.63
CA PRO A 375 8.27 -15.68 4.94
C PRO A 375 9.74 -15.30 5.14
N MET A 376 10.14 -15.11 6.39
CA MET A 376 11.56 -14.95 6.73
C MET A 376 12.18 -16.33 6.89
N VAL A 377 13.13 -16.65 6.03
CA VAL A 377 13.93 -17.89 6.09
C VAL A 377 15.40 -17.48 6.19
N PHE A 378 16.04 -17.86 7.28
CA PHE A 378 17.45 -17.56 7.49
C PHE A 378 18.33 -18.61 6.83
N PRO A 379 19.52 -18.25 6.30
CA PRO A 379 20.50 -19.20 5.80
C PRO A 379 20.88 -20.26 6.83
N ASP A 380 21.34 -21.42 6.40
CA ASP A 380 21.83 -22.46 7.27
C ASP A 380 22.93 -21.95 8.21
N GLY A 381 22.81 -22.30 9.49
CA GLY A 381 23.71 -21.83 10.54
C GLY A 381 23.42 -20.42 11.06
N MET A 382 22.32 -19.79 10.62
CA MET A 382 21.80 -18.53 11.15
C MET A 382 20.41 -18.71 11.74
N GLY A 383 20.06 -17.92 12.75
CA GLY A 383 18.71 -17.95 13.35
C GLY A 383 18.51 -16.90 14.42
N LYS A 384 17.25 -16.58 14.73
CA LYS A 384 16.88 -15.66 15.82
C LYS A 384 16.60 -16.42 17.10
N TYR A 385 17.05 -15.88 18.21
CA TYR A 385 16.93 -16.50 19.53
C TYR A 385 15.55 -16.31 20.16
N VAL A 386 15.02 -17.38 20.76
CA VAL A 386 13.77 -17.38 21.51
C VAL A 386 14.02 -18.12 22.85
N PRO A 387 14.05 -17.42 23.99
CA PRO A 387 14.32 -18.06 25.28
C PRO A 387 13.15 -18.93 25.77
N ALA A 388 13.45 -19.90 26.60
CA ALA A 388 12.46 -20.64 27.36
C ALA A 388 11.54 -19.67 28.13
N GLY A 389 10.24 -19.95 28.17
CA GLY A 389 9.26 -19.10 28.84
C GLY A 389 8.95 -17.77 28.15
N ALA A 390 9.41 -17.54 26.93
CA ALA A 390 9.11 -16.34 26.17
C ALA A 390 7.62 -16.20 25.88
N THR A 391 7.20 -14.94 25.67
CA THR A 391 5.85 -14.57 25.19
C THR A 391 5.97 -13.91 23.82
N ILE A 392 5.12 -14.28 22.88
CA ILE A 392 5.01 -13.60 21.59
C ILE A 392 4.03 -12.44 21.74
N ALA A 393 4.46 -11.23 21.36
CA ALA A 393 3.58 -10.09 21.21
C ALA A 393 3.28 -9.86 19.73
N PHE A 394 2.01 -9.89 19.36
CA PHE A 394 1.53 -9.52 18.04
C PHE A 394 1.07 -8.07 18.09
N GLN A 395 1.69 -7.18 17.34
CA GLN A 395 1.19 -5.85 17.09
C GLN A 395 0.53 -5.84 15.71
N ILE A 396 -0.79 -5.65 15.68
CA ILE A 396 -1.60 -5.81 14.47
C ILE A 396 -2.25 -4.47 14.11
N HIS A 397 -2.08 -4.07 12.86
CA HIS A 397 -2.81 -2.97 12.25
C HIS A 397 -3.85 -3.52 11.28
N TYR A 398 -5.13 -3.26 11.57
CA TYR A 398 -6.25 -3.62 10.71
C TYR A 398 -6.75 -2.42 9.91
N THR A 399 -7.22 -2.68 8.69
CA THR A 399 -7.87 -1.68 7.83
C THR A 399 -9.25 -2.16 7.42
N ALA A 400 -10.26 -1.32 7.56
CA ALA A 400 -11.61 -1.60 7.10
C ALA A 400 -11.65 -1.70 5.55
N THR A 401 -12.36 -2.70 5.02
CA THR A 401 -12.42 -3.01 3.58
C THR A 401 -13.83 -2.95 2.98
N GLY A 402 -14.77 -2.31 3.66
CA GLY A 402 -16.17 -2.22 3.22
C GLY A 402 -17.03 -3.40 3.65
N GLU A 403 -16.45 -4.46 4.19
CA GLU A 403 -17.12 -5.63 4.74
C GLU A 403 -16.53 -5.95 6.12
N ALA A 404 -17.40 -6.32 7.07
CA ALA A 404 -16.94 -6.77 8.38
C ALA A 404 -16.25 -8.13 8.24
N ALA A 405 -15.15 -8.33 8.97
CA ALA A 405 -14.39 -9.58 8.94
C ALA A 405 -13.99 -10.02 10.36
N GLU A 406 -13.59 -11.28 10.48
CA GLU A 406 -12.96 -11.81 11.69
C GLU A 406 -11.59 -12.36 11.33
N ASP A 407 -10.56 -11.97 12.07
CA ASP A 407 -9.21 -12.47 11.93
C ASP A 407 -8.72 -13.22 13.15
N GLN A 408 -7.98 -14.30 12.93
CA GLN A 408 -7.23 -15.02 13.95
C GLN A 408 -5.82 -15.29 13.45
N THR A 409 -5.02 -14.23 13.40
CA THR A 409 -3.62 -14.28 12.95
C THR A 409 -2.83 -15.34 13.70
N GLN A 410 -2.00 -16.07 12.97
CA GLN A 410 -1.10 -17.10 13.46
C GLN A 410 0.34 -16.78 13.09
N ILE A 411 1.28 -17.31 13.89
CA ILE A 411 2.70 -17.34 13.57
C ILE A 411 3.20 -18.78 13.63
N GLY A 412 3.93 -19.23 12.62
CA GLY A 412 4.58 -20.51 12.56
C GLY A 412 6.10 -20.37 12.64
N PHE A 413 6.74 -21.22 13.40
CA PHE A 413 8.19 -21.30 13.52
C PHE A 413 8.70 -22.65 13.04
N VAL A 414 9.78 -22.61 12.26
CA VAL A 414 10.66 -23.77 12.04
C VAL A 414 11.92 -23.53 12.88
N TRP A 415 12.22 -24.47 13.77
CA TRP A 415 13.36 -24.36 14.65
C TRP A 415 14.65 -24.82 13.96
N ALA A 416 15.75 -24.15 14.25
CA ALA A 416 17.05 -24.63 13.86
C ALA A 416 17.33 -25.96 14.57
N LYS A 417 17.81 -26.98 13.82
CA LYS A 417 18.10 -28.31 14.37
C LYS A 417 19.25 -28.34 15.38
N LYS A 418 20.10 -27.31 15.34
CA LYS A 418 21.23 -27.09 16.24
C LYS A 418 21.32 -25.58 16.50
N PRO A 419 21.87 -25.14 17.64
CA PRO A 419 22.17 -23.73 17.85
C PRO A 419 22.93 -23.17 16.65
N PRO A 420 22.51 -22.05 16.07
CA PRO A 420 23.15 -21.46 14.91
C PRO A 420 24.57 -20.99 15.28
N LYS A 421 25.47 -21.00 14.30
CA LYS A 421 26.82 -20.41 14.47
C LYS A 421 26.73 -18.89 14.58
N LEU A 422 25.75 -18.28 13.95
CA LEU A 422 25.54 -16.85 13.86
C LEU A 422 24.09 -16.52 14.26
N GLU A 423 23.95 -15.76 15.34
CA GLU A 423 22.66 -15.24 15.76
C GLU A 423 22.27 -14.03 14.91
N VAL A 424 21.06 -14.07 14.34
CA VAL A 424 20.48 -12.92 13.62
C VAL A 424 19.90 -11.95 14.63
N VAL A 425 20.43 -10.74 14.61
CA VAL A 425 19.99 -9.63 15.46
C VAL A 425 19.37 -8.55 14.59
N THR A 426 18.25 -7.99 15.05
CA THR A 426 17.68 -6.77 14.43
C THR A 426 18.26 -5.55 15.13
N GLN A 427 18.68 -4.55 14.37
CA GLN A 427 19.16 -3.25 14.86
C GLN A 427 18.37 -2.13 14.19
N SER A 428 18.03 -1.10 14.96
CA SER A 428 17.49 0.15 14.41
C SER A 428 18.56 1.22 14.24
N VAL A 429 18.41 2.00 13.18
CA VAL A 429 19.09 3.28 12.97
C VAL A 429 18.00 4.34 13.08
N SER A 430 17.85 4.98 14.24
CA SER A 430 16.66 5.78 14.57
C SER A 430 17.02 7.09 15.26
N SER A 431 16.13 8.07 15.16
CA SER A 431 16.18 9.30 15.95
C SER A 431 14.81 9.58 16.57
N GLN A 432 14.79 9.75 17.90
CA GLN A 432 13.59 10.19 18.63
C GLN A 432 13.51 11.72 18.75
N GLN A 433 14.45 12.45 18.17
CA GLN A 433 14.54 13.91 18.27
C GLN A 433 14.00 14.62 17.02
N ILE A 434 13.30 13.90 16.14
CA ILE A 434 12.74 14.49 14.92
C ILE A 434 11.76 15.61 15.24
N ARG A 435 11.84 16.68 14.43
CA ARG A 435 10.94 17.84 14.52
C ARG A 435 10.65 18.35 13.13
N ILE A 436 9.50 17.98 12.60
CA ILE A 436 9.07 18.36 11.26
C ILE A 436 8.20 19.60 11.35
N PRO A 437 8.67 20.76 10.84
CA PRO A 437 7.92 22.01 10.94
C PRO A 437 6.56 21.94 10.24
N ALA A 438 5.60 22.74 10.73
CA ALA A 438 4.33 22.94 10.07
C ALA A 438 4.54 23.40 8.62
N GLY A 439 3.78 22.81 7.67
CA GLY A 439 3.81 23.18 6.26
C GLY A 439 5.07 22.80 5.48
N ALA A 440 6.05 22.15 6.09
CA ALA A 440 7.30 21.75 5.42
C ALA A 440 7.04 20.66 4.37
N ALA A 441 7.24 20.97 3.09
CA ALA A 441 7.00 20.04 1.98
C ALA A 441 8.15 19.06 1.70
N ASP A 442 9.33 19.29 2.30
CA ASP A 442 10.53 18.47 2.05
C ASP A 442 11.55 18.61 3.19
N HIS A 443 11.14 18.20 4.40
CA HIS A 443 11.99 18.25 5.59
C HIS A 443 12.93 17.05 5.64
N ALA A 444 14.21 17.28 5.93
CA ALA A 444 15.24 16.25 6.03
C ALA A 444 15.57 15.95 7.49
N GLU A 445 15.68 14.67 7.81
CA GLU A 445 16.16 14.16 9.10
C GLU A 445 17.19 13.06 8.87
N GLU A 446 18.09 12.85 9.83
CA GLU A 446 19.04 11.74 9.77
C GLU A 446 19.21 11.04 11.13
N ALA A 447 19.61 9.79 11.06
CA ALA A 447 20.03 8.98 12.19
C ALA A 447 21.27 8.17 11.84
N SER A 448 22.02 7.69 12.83
CA SER A 448 23.16 6.83 12.56
C SER A 448 23.37 5.77 13.64
N TYR A 449 23.95 4.64 13.21
CA TYR A 449 24.40 3.55 14.07
C TYR A 449 25.82 3.15 13.67
N THR A 450 26.73 2.95 14.63
CA THR A 450 28.11 2.51 14.36
C THR A 450 28.31 1.08 14.82
N PHE A 451 28.73 0.21 13.93
CA PHE A 451 29.05 -1.17 14.26
C PHE A 451 30.27 -1.25 15.19
N THR A 452 30.10 -1.95 16.31
CA THR A 452 31.17 -2.21 17.30
C THR A 452 31.93 -3.50 17.04
N HIS A 453 31.56 -4.24 15.99
CA HIS A 453 32.07 -5.55 15.58
C HIS A 453 31.96 -5.69 14.06
N ASP A 454 32.65 -6.68 13.49
CA ASP A 454 32.45 -7.07 12.09
C ASP A 454 31.08 -7.74 11.93
N ALA A 455 30.37 -7.50 10.81
CA ALA A 455 29.03 -8.02 10.61
C ALA A 455 28.68 -8.28 9.14
N LEU A 456 27.64 -9.09 8.95
CA LEU A 456 26.95 -9.27 7.65
C LEU A 456 25.51 -8.77 7.77
N ILE A 457 25.17 -7.72 7.04
CA ILE A 457 23.80 -7.21 6.96
C ILE A 457 23.02 -8.08 5.99
N LEU A 458 21.80 -8.47 6.36
CA LEU A 458 20.93 -9.37 5.60
C LEU A 458 19.73 -8.64 4.97
N THR A 459 19.17 -7.67 5.70
CA THR A 459 17.94 -6.96 5.29
C THR A 459 17.97 -5.50 5.68
N PHE A 460 17.13 -4.71 4.99
CA PHE A 460 16.77 -3.34 5.37
C PHE A 460 15.25 -3.20 5.40
N LEU A 461 14.72 -2.52 6.41
CA LEU A 461 13.30 -2.20 6.55
C LEU A 461 13.16 -0.72 6.94
N PRO A 462 13.01 0.19 5.96
CA PRO A 462 12.69 1.59 6.22
C PRO A 462 11.31 1.72 6.84
N HIS A 463 11.19 2.52 7.91
CA HIS A 463 9.92 2.78 8.56
C HIS A 463 9.77 4.26 8.87
N MET A 464 8.72 4.84 8.34
CA MET A 464 8.18 6.18 8.61
C MET A 464 6.65 6.07 8.60
N HIS A 465 5.96 7.11 9.08
CA HIS A 465 4.51 7.18 9.00
C HIS A 465 4.02 7.91 7.74
N VAL A 466 2.84 8.52 7.81
CA VAL A 466 2.10 9.06 6.64
C VAL A 466 2.77 10.26 5.97
N ARG A 467 3.73 10.92 6.62
CA ARG A 467 4.49 12.03 6.04
C ARG A 467 5.82 11.60 5.40
N GLY A 468 6.18 10.33 5.56
CA GLY A 468 7.37 9.76 4.92
C GLY A 468 7.34 9.92 3.41
N LYS A 469 8.40 10.51 2.83
CA LYS A 469 8.52 10.81 1.41
C LYS A 469 9.64 10.03 0.73
N ALA A 470 10.81 9.92 1.36
CA ALA A 470 11.95 9.16 0.86
C ALA A 470 12.80 8.64 2.01
N PHE A 471 13.49 7.52 1.80
CA PHE A 471 14.39 6.92 2.77
C PHE A 471 15.66 6.38 2.09
N LYS A 472 16.83 6.55 2.75
CA LYS A 472 18.10 6.06 2.20
C LYS A 472 19.01 5.53 3.32
N TYR A 473 19.68 4.41 3.06
CA TYR A 473 20.78 3.91 3.90
C TYR A 473 22.12 4.11 3.20
N VAL A 474 23.08 4.64 3.96
CA VAL A 474 24.46 4.84 3.50
C VAL A 474 25.42 4.24 4.52
N ALA A 475 26.32 3.39 4.07
CA ALA A 475 27.45 2.94 4.87
C ALA A 475 28.60 3.93 4.72
N VAL A 476 29.19 4.35 5.84
CA VAL A 476 30.42 5.16 5.91
C VAL A 476 31.47 4.30 6.58
N THR A 477 32.47 3.88 5.85
CA THR A 477 33.57 3.05 6.37
C THR A 477 34.50 3.87 7.29
N PRO A 478 35.34 3.25 8.13
CA PRO A 478 36.26 3.97 9.02
C PRO A 478 37.24 4.90 8.31
N ASP A 479 37.56 4.62 7.05
CA ASP A 479 38.39 5.47 6.18
C ASP A 479 37.59 6.59 5.48
N GLY A 480 36.29 6.71 5.78
CA GLY A 480 35.44 7.80 5.30
C GLY A 480 34.79 7.54 3.92
N LYS A 481 34.98 6.37 3.32
CA LYS A 481 34.32 6.03 2.05
C LYS A 481 32.83 5.79 2.27
N GLU A 482 32.00 6.41 1.43
CA GLU A 482 30.56 6.25 1.46
C GLU A 482 30.06 5.28 0.37
N GLU A 483 29.05 4.48 0.72
CA GLU A 483 28.35 3.58 -0.19
C GLU A 483 26.86 3.60 0.11
N VAL A 484 26.02 3.84 -0.92
CA VAL A 484 24.56 3.75 -0.79
C VAL A 484 24.17 2.29 -0.79
N LEU A 485 23.53 1.82 0.28
CA LEU A 485 23.11 0.44 0.45
C LEU A 485 21.67 0.20 -0.03
N LEU A 486 20.79 1.18 0.20
CA LEU A 486 19.40 1.19 -0.26
C LEU A 486 18.98 2.64 -0.48
N ASP A 487 18.31 2.93 -1.58
CA ASP A 487 17.63 4.19 -1.84
C ASP A 487 16.15 3.92 -2.18
N VAL A 488 15.25 4.55 -1.42
CA VAL A 488 13.79 4.49 -1.59
C VAL A 488 13.30 5.91 -1.84
N PRO A 489 13.41 6.42 -3.08
CA PRO A 489 13.12 7.82 -3.41
C PRO A 489 11.63 8.17 -3.33
N GLN A 490 10.75 7.17 -3.31
CA GLN A 490 9.31 7.33 -3.21
C GLN A 490 8.77 6.37 -2.14
N TYR A 491 9.00 6.72 -0.86
CA TYR A 491 8.48 5.92 0.25
C TYR A 491 6.95 5.95 0.28
N ASP A 492 6.35 4.82 0.60
CA ASP A 492 4.91 4.67 0.73
C ASP A 492 4.56 3.95 2.02
N PHE A 493 3.91 4.65 2.95
CA PHE A 493 3.48 4.10 4.23
C PHE A 493 2.61 2.84 4.10
N ASN A 494 1.82 2.71 3.03
CA ASN A 494 0.99 1.53 2.80
C ASN A 494 1.80 0.28 2.42
N TRP A 495 3.07 0.43 2.04
CA TRP A 495 3.93 -0.64 1.54
C TRP A 495 5.29 -0.62 2.25
N GLN A 496 5.31 -1.02 3.51
CA GLN A 496 6.52 -1.07 4.35
C GLN A 496 7.36 -2.31 4.01
N THR A 497 8.01 -2.28 2.85
CA THR A 497 8.75 -3.42 2.30
C THR A 497 10.02 -3.72 3.07
N CYS A 498 10.22 -4.99 3.45
CA CYS A 498 11.50 -5.50 3.92
C CYS A 498 12.36 -5.87 2.69
N TYR A 499 13.43 -5.14 2.45
CA TYR A 499 14.36 -5.35 1.34
C TYR A 499 15.41 -6.38 1.75
N ARG A 500 15.40 -7.57 1.13
CA ARG A 500 16.29 -8.70 1.44
C ARG A 500 17.44 -8.74 0.46
N LEU A 501 18.65 -8.53 0.94
CA LEU A 501 19.85 -8.58 0.11
C LEU A 501 20.00 -9.95 -0.54
N LYS A 502 20.33 -9.95 -1.84
CA LYS A 502 20.66 -11.18 -2.57
C LYS A 502 21.86 -11.86 -1.98
N GLU A 503 22.91 -11.08 -1.70
CA GLU A 503 24.09 -11.49 -0.96
C GLU A 503 24.23 -10.62 0.30
N PRO A 504 24.56 -11.21 1.47
CA PRO A 504 24.78 -10.46 2.69
C PRO A 504 25.88 -9.40 2.52
N LYS A 505 25.65 -8.19 3.03
CA LYS A 505 26.61 -7.09 2.94
C LYS A 505 27.59 -7.11 4.12
N ALA A 506 28.86 -7.38 3.84
CA ALA A 506 29.90 -7.30 4.86
C ALA A 506 30.20 -5.84 5.26
N VAL A 507 30.27 -5.60 6.56
CA VAL A 507 30.69 -4.33 7.17
C VAL A 507 31.71 -4.58 8.26
N LYS A 508 32.72 -3.70 8.34
CA LYS A 508 33.77 -3.79 9.35
C LYS A 508 33.39 -3.01 10.61
N LYS A 509 33.94 -3.41 11.75
CA LYS A 509 33.91 -2.63 12.99
C LYS A 509 34.29 -1.18 12.68
N GLY A 510 33.51 -0.24 13.26
CA GLY A 510 33.67 1.20 13.01
C GLY A 510 32.89 1.73 11.79
N THR A 511 32.32 0.86 10.95
CA THR A 511 31.42 1.30 9.88
C THR A 511 30.18 1.93 10.49
N LYS A 512 29.85 3.14 10.02
CA LYS A 512 28.64 3.87 10.42
C LYS A 512 27.57 3.70 9.35
N ILE A 513 26.40 3.19 9.74
CA ILE A 513 25.22 3.21 8.88
C ILE A 513 24.46 4.49 9.18
N ARG A 514 24.24 5.31 8.14
CA ARG A 514 23.42 6.53 8.20
C ARG A 514 22.09 6.26 7.51
N ALA A 515 21.01 6.63 8.17
CA ALA A 515 19.65 6.63 7.64
C ALA A 515 19.25 8.08 7.38
N TYR A 516 18.90 8.38 6.13
CA TYR A 516 18.37 9.68 5.73
C TYR A 516 16.89 9.54 5.41
N ALA A 517 16.07 10.39 5.98
CA ALA A 517 14.64 10.45 5.76
C ALA A 517 14.23 11.82 5.22
N ARG A 518 13.22 11.81 4.34
CA ARG A 518 12.55 13.03 3.87
C ARG A 518 11.08 12.94 4.23
N PHE A 519 10.50 14.05 4.69
CA PHE A 519 9.11 14.14 5.13
C PHE A 519 8.38 15.28 4.43
N ASP A 520 7.10 15.06 4.14
CA ASP A 520 6.18 16.06 3.61
C ASP A 520 5.05 16.34 4.61
N ASN A 521 5.19 17.41 5.42
CA ASN A 521 4.17 17.89 6.34
C ASN A 521 3.36 19.04 5.74
N SER A 522 3.32 19.19 4.43
CA SER A 522 2.57 20.25 3.74
C SER A 522 1.11 19.86 3.49
N LYS A 523 0.32 20.87 3.11
CA LYS A 523 -1.05 20.67 2.59
C LYS A 523 -1.10 19.91 1.25
N GLY A 524 0.03 19.78 0.57
CA GLY A 524 0.15 19.01 -0.67
C GLY A 524 0.21 17.50 -0.44
N ASN A 525 0.56 17.06 0.77
CA ASN A 525 0.51 15.64 1.13
C ASN A 525 -0.92 15.23 1.50
N PRO A 526 -1.59 14.39 0.68
CA PRO A 526 -2.99 14.02 0.90
C PRO A 526 -3.19 13.14 2.15
N PHE A 527 -2.11 12.54 2.71
CA PHE A 527 -2.16 11.71 3.91
C PHE A 527 -1.86 12.48 5.19
N ASN A 528 -1.43 13.75 5.07
CA ASN A 528 -1.12 14.55 6.24
C ASN A 528 -2.41 14.95 6.99
N PRO A 529 -2.62 14.51 8.24
CA PRO A 529 -3.83 14.82 8.98
C PRO A 529 -3.97 16.31 9.32
N ASP A 530 -2.85 16.99 9.59
CA ASP A 530 -2.84 18.40 9.97
C ASP A 530 -1.52 19.07 9.58
N PRO A 531 -1.48 19.79 8.43
CA PRO A 531 -0.28 20.48 7.97
C PRO A 531 0.04 21.77 8.76
N THR A 532 -0.82 22.19 9.68
CA THR A 532 -0.63 23.41 10.46
C THR A 532 0.17 23.21 11.74
N LYS A 533 0.47 21.95 12.10
CA LYS A 533 1.21 21.60 13.31
C LYS A 533 2.61 21.10 13.04
N GLU A 534 3.54 21.42 13.95
CA GLU A 534 4.82 20.73 14.07
C GLU A 534 4.57 19.27 14.46
N VAL A 535 5.29 18.34 13.85
CA VAL A 535 5.19 16.91 14.13
C VAL A 535 6.47 16.42 14.77
N ARG A 536 6.34 15.57 15.79
CA ARG A 536 7.43 15.00 16.57
C ARG A 536 7.39 13.49 16.54
N TRP A 537 8.40 12.87 17.12
CA TRP A 537 8.45 11.45 17.37
C TRP A 537 7.21 10.97 18.15
N GLY A 538 6.62 9.87 17.68
CA GLY A 538 5.54 9.17 18.36
C GLY A 538 5.16 7.89 17.65
N GLN A 539 4.37 7.05 18.33
CA GLN A 539 4.02 5.71 17.85
C GLN A 539 2.74 5.69 17.00
N GLN A 540 1.99 6.78 16.97
CA GLN A 540 0.72 6.82 16.25
C GLN A 540 0.93 7.29 14.80
N THR A 541 0.05 6.85 13.91
CA THR A 541 0.10 7.19 12.47
C THR A 541 0.14 8.71 12.21
N TRP A 542 -0.49 9.52 13.06
CA TRP A 542 -0.50 10.99 12.96
C TRP A 542 0.73 11.69 13.56
N GLU A 543 1.56 10.97 14.30
CA GLU A 543 2.91 11.36 14.70
C GLU A 543 3.91 10.90 13.64
N GLU A 544 5.22 10.96 13.87
CA GLU A 544 6.19 10.46 12.89
C GLU A 544 7.32 9.66 13.53
N MET A 545 7.93 8.80 12.71
CA MET A 545 9.13 8.04 13.04
C MET A 545 10.19 8.18 11.94
N LEU A 546 11.46 8.19 12.34
CA LEU A 546 12.59 7.88 11.50
C LEU A 546 13.23 6.62 12.07
N VAL A 547 12.97 5.47 11.44
CA VAL A 547 13.58 4.21 11.86
C VAL A 547 14.02 3.39 10.65
N GLY A 548 15.31 3.14 10.58
CA GLY A 548 15.89 2.22 9.62
C GLY A 548 16.24 0.90 10.30
N TYR A 549 15.39 -0.12 10.17
CA TYR A 549 15.72 -1.45 10.71
C TYR A 549 16.61 -2.22 9.76
N MET A 550 17.48 -3.05 10.32
CA MET A 550 18.32 -4.00 9.60
C MET A 550 18.50 -5.28 10.42
N ASP A 551 18.38 -6.43 9.76
CA ASP A 551 18.83 -7.70 10.31
C ASP A 551 20.29 -7.92 9.93
N TYR A 552 21.12 -8.35 10.88
CA TYR A 552 22.51 -8.68 10.65
C TYR A 552 22.97 -9.83 11.55
N VAL A 553 24.14 -10.40 11.24
CA VAL A 553 24.86 -11.34 12.09
C VAL A 553 26.25 -10.80 12.40
N LYS A 554 26.77 -11.08 13.63
CA LYS A 554 28.17 -10.80 13.98
C LYS A 554 29.05 -11.89 13.40
N THR A 555 30.26 -11.52 12.95
CA THR A 555 31.21 -12.43 12.29
C THR A 555 32.55 -12.56 12.99
N ASP A 556 32.78 -11.77 14.05
CA ASP A 556 33.96 -11.81 14.92
C ASP A 556 33.72 -12.54 16.24
#